data_fd42b696950dfa0dad5828168a1e1957
#
_entry.id   fd42b696950dfa0dad5828168a1e1957
#
_cell.length_a   1.000
_cell.length_b   1.000
_cell.length_c   1.000
_cell.angle_alpha   90.00
_cell.angle_beta   90.00
_cell.angle_gamma   90.00
#
_symmetry.space_group_name_H-M   'P 1'
#
loop_
_entity.id
_entity.type
_entity.pdbx_description
1 polymer ?
#
loop_
_entity_poly.entity_id
_entity_poly.type
_entity_poly.pdbx_seq_one_letter_code
_entity_poly.pdbx_strand_id
1 'polypeptide(L)'
;MYEIKDREIILASASTSRQVMLQNANIRFTSQPAYIDEESIKHSAISEGISLSDCATLLAEIKGQRIATTNPKAFIIASDQLLEFDGRFISKPESLDKAKSQLLELQGKTHKLHTSVVVFLDGARIWHHLSSPVVTLRSLSETEIDNYLTEIGKSALQTPASYQIENQGCHIIAQFSGAFYDILGLPLLPLLGFMRLHGLSTVSKTIIQ
;
A
#
# COMPACT_ATOMS: atom_id res chain seq x y z
N MET A 1 -14.82 -6.67 -23.26
CA MET A 1 -14.99 -6.70 -21.79
C MET A 1 -14.02 -7.75 -21.28
N TYR A 2 -13.12 -7.39 -20.36
CA TYR A 2 -12.14 -8.33 -19.81
C TYR A 2 -12.85 -9.24 -18.80
N GLU A 3 -12.76 -10.57 -18.94
CA GLU A 3 -13.31 -11.52 -17.96
C GLU A 3 -12.22 -12.03 -17.05
N ILE A 4 -12.42 -11.89 -15.73
CA ILE A 4 -11.48 -12.31 -14.68
C ILE A 4 -11.80 -13.73 -14.20
N LYS A 5 -13.03 -14.23 -14.45
CA LYS A 5 -13.66 -15.38 -13.82
C LYS A 5 -12.79 -16.66 -13.73
N ASP A 6 -11.93 -16.88 -14.73
CA ASP A 6 -11.09 -18.09 -14.83
C ASP A 6 -9.60 -17.76 -14.91
N ARG A 7 -9.22 -16.55 -14.55
CA ARG A 7 -7.82 -16.10 -14.58
C ARG A 7 -7.15 -16.32 -13.22
N GLU A 8 -5.91 -16.72 -13.25
CA GLU A 8 -5.06 -16.65 -12.06
C GLU A 8 -4.90 -15.18 -11.65
N ILE A 9 -5.08 -14.89 -10.36
CA ILE A 9 -4.84 -13.56 -9.79
C ILE A 9 -3.49 -13.57 -9.11
N ILE A 10 -2.60 -12.65 -9.48
CA ILE A 10 -1.28 -12.50 -8.88
C ILE A 10 -1.19 -11.13 -8.21
N LEU A 11 -0.80 -11.11 -6.94
CA LEU A 11 -0.42 -9.91 -6.23
C LEU A 11 1.09 -9.68 -6.36
N ALA A 12 1.48 -8.64 -7.08
CA ALA A 12 2.88 -8.24 -7.28
C ALA A 12 3.47 -7.52 -6.06
N SER A 13 3.34 -8.11 -4.87
CA SER A 13 3.77 -7.48 -3.60
C SER A 13 4.12 -8.50 -2.54
N ALA A 14 5.18 -8.21 -1.76
CA ALA A 14 5.53 -8.95 -0.53
C ALA A 14 4.80 -8.43 0.72
N SER A 15 4.05 -7.33 0.63
CA SER A 15 3.39 -6.70 1.78
C SER A 15 2.37 -7.62 2.42
N THR A 16 2.59 -7.94 3.70
CA THR A 16 1.66 -8.77 4.50
C THR A 16 0.29 -8.10 4.64
N SER A 17 0.23 -6.78 4.87
CA SER A 17 -1.05 -6.05 5.00
C SER A 17 -1.88 -6.17 3.72
N ARG A 18 -1.26 -6.04 2.53
CA ARG A 18 -1.96 -6.21 1.25
C ARG A 18 -2.47 -7.64 1.04
N GLN A 19 -1.66 -8.63 1.42
CA GLN A 19 -2.06 -10.05 1.34
C GLN A 19 -3.25 -10.33 2.26
N VAL A 20 -3.20 -9.89 3.52
CA VAL A 20 -4.29 -10.05 4.50
C VAL A 20 -5.57 -9.36 4.02
N MET A 21 -5.47 -8.16 3.45
CA MET A 21 -6.66 -7.46 2.90
C MET A 21 -7.35 -8.27 1.81
N LEU A 22 -6.60 -8.84 0.85
CA LEU A 22 -7.18 -9.67 -0.22
C LEU A 22 -7.71 -11.01 0.32
N GLN A 23 -7.02 -11.63 1.27
CA GLN A 23 -7.48 -12.86 1.94
C GLN A 23 -8.81 -12.64 2.68
N ASN A 24 -8.90 -11.55 3.47
CA ASN A 24 -10.11 -11.19 4.20
C ASN A 24 -11.27 -10.83 3.26
N ALA A 25 -10.97 -10.34 2.06
CA ALA A 25 -11.95 -10.12 1.00
C ALA A 25 -12.31 -11.41 0.23
N ASN A 26 -11.82 -12.58 0.67
CA ASN A 26 -12.02 -13.89 0.02
C ASN A 26 -11.57 -13.92 -1.45
N ILE A 27 -10.52 -13.15 -1.78
CA ILE A 27 -9.86 -13.21 -3.08
C ILE A 27 -8.78 -14.30 -3.04
N ARG A 28 -8.86 -15.26 -3.95
CA ARG A 28 -7.79 -16.26 -4.16
C ARG A 28 -6.73 -15.65 -5.05
N PHE A 29 -5.50 -15.62 -4.60
CA PHE A 29 -4.37 -15.07 -5.34
C PHE A 29 -3.07 -15.81 -5.02
N THR A 30 -2.09 -15.68 -5.90
CA THR A 30 -0.69 -16.04 -5.66
C THR A 30 0.11 -14.76 -5.40
N SER A 31 0.98 -14.73 -4.40
CA SER A 31 1.88 -13.60 -4.16
C SER A 31 3.20 -13.81 -4.91
N GLN A 32 3.54 -12.87 -5.78
CA GLN A 32 4.80 -12.88 -6.55
C GLN A 32 5.44 -11.48 -6.48
N PRO A 33 6.34 -11.23 -5.51
CA PRO A 33 6.99 -9.93 -5.35
C PRO A 33 7.78 -9.52 -6.59
N ALA A 34 7.60 -8.28 -7.00
CA ALA A 34 8.41 -7.66 -8.05
C ALA A 34 9.65 -7.02 -7.42
N TYR A 35 10.79 -7.69 -7.52
CA TYR A 35 12.06 -7.15 -7.03
C TYR A 35 12.58 -6.08 -7.99
N ILE A 36 12.41 -4.80 -7.63
CA ILE A 36 12.89 -3.61 -8.34
C ILE A 36 13.69 -2.73 -7.38
N ASP A 37 14.55 -1.89 -7.92
CA ASP A 37 15.26 -0.87 -7.12
C ASP A 37 14.35 0.35 -6.91
N GLU A 38 13.47 0.23 -5.89
CA GLU A 38 12.49 1.27 -5.58
C GLU A 38 13.14 2.61 -5.21
N GLU A 39 14.26 2.60 -4.49
CA GLU A 39 14.92 3.83 -4.03
C GLU A 39 15.50 4.60 -5.21
N SER A 40 16.22 3.96 -6.12
CA SER A 40 16.73 4.61 -7.33
C SER A 40 15.60 5.19 -8.19
N ILE A 41 14.49 4.46 -8.35
CA ILE A 41 13.33 4.94 -9.13
C ILE A 41 12.72 6.18 -8.47
N LYS A 42 12.51 6.18 -7.15
CA LYS A 42 11.97 7.32 -6.39
C LYS A 42 12.87 8.55 -6.53
N HIS A 43 14.16 8.39 -6.32
CA HIS A 43 15.11 9.50 -6.44
C HIS A 43 15.13 10.10 -7.85
N SER A 44 15.13 9.26 -8.88
CA SER A 44 15.07 9.73 -10.28
C SER A 44 13.77 10.49 -10.55
N ALA A 45 12.62 9.90 -10.21
CA ALA A 45 11.30 10.49 -10.42
C ALA A 45 11.18 11.87 -9.72
N ILE A 46 11.60 11.97 -8.46
CA ILE A 46 11.57 13.22 -7.70
C ILE A 46 12.51 14.27 -8.30
N SER A 47 13.73 13.87 -8.74
CA SER A 47 14.68 14.78 -9.37
C SER A 47 14.20 15.32 -10.71
N GLU A 48 13.34 14.58 -11.41
CA GLU A 48 12.68 14.98 -12.64
C GLU A 48 11.40 15.82 -12.42
N GLY A 49 11.06 16.11 -11.16
CA GLY A 49 9.90 16.92 -10.79
C GLY A 49 8.57 16.15 -10.82
N ILE A 50 8.60 14.82 -10.86
CA ILE A 50 7.40 13.99 -10.77
C ILE A 50 6.83 14.11 -9.34
N SER A 51 5.52 14.33 -9.23
CA SER A 51 4.84 14.43 -7.94
C SER A 51 4.93 13.11 -7.16
N LEU A 52 4.86 13.16 -5.82
CA LEU A 52 4.89 11.95 -5.00
C LEU A 52 3.69 11.02 -5.28
N SER A 53 2.54 11.59 -5.63
CA SER A 53 1.36 10.83 -6.05
C SER A 53 1.59 10.07 -7.37
N ASP A 54 2.22 10.73 -8.36
CA ASP A 54 2.53 10.10 -9.64
C ASP A 54 3.67 9.08 -9.48
N CYS A 55 4.64 9.35 -8.60
CA CYS A 55 5.71 8.42 -8.26
C CYS A 55 5.16 7.13 -7.63
N ALA A 56 4.15 7.20 -6.76
CA ALA A 56 3.48 6.01 -6.21
C ALA A 56 2.82 5.18 -7.34
N THR A 57 2.22 5.85 -8.32
CA THR A 57 1.62 5.18 -9.48
C THR A 57 2.69 4.55 -10.38
N LEU A 58 3.77 5.27 -10.66
CA LEU A 58 4.91 4.78 -11.45
C LEU A 58 5.52 3.51 -10.83
N LEU A 59 5.75 3.50 -9.52
CA LEU A 59 6.27 2.33 -8.82
C LEU A 59 5.31 1.12 -8.90
N ALA A 60 4.01 1.36 -8.70
CA ALA A 60 3.01 0.32 -8.87
C ALA A 60 3.00 -0.24 -10.31
N GLU A 61 3.11 0.63 -11.32
CA GLU A 61 3.17 0.24 -12.73
C GLU A 61 4.40 -0.61 -13.05
N ILE A 62 5.59 -0.18 -12.63
CA ILE A 62 6.84 -0.94 -12.85
C ILE A 62 6.75 -2.32 -12.21
N LYS A 63 6.22 -2.41 -10.98
CA LYS A 63 5.98 -3.70 -10.31
C LYS A 63 5.00 -4.57 -11.09
N GLY A 64 3.88 -4.01 -11.49
CA GLY A 64 2.85 -4.71 -12.25
C GLY A 64 3.36 -5.19 -13.61
N GLN A 65 4.02 -4.33 -14.36
CA GLN A 65 4.58 -4.64 -15.67
C GLN A 65 5.61 -5.77 -15.61
N ARG A 66 6.50 -5.74 -14.60
CA ARG A 66 7.52 -6.78 -14.40
C ARG A 66 6.89 -8.17 -14.22
N ILE A 67 5.83 -8.27 -13.43
CA ILE A 67 5.13 -9.55 -13.20
C ILE A 67 4.26 -9.92 -14.41
N ALA A 68 3.60 -8.96 -15.07
CA ALA A 68 2.79 -9.20 -16.25
C ALA A 68 3.62 -9.76 -17.43
N THR A 69 4.88 -9.34 -17.56
CA THR A 69 5.79 -9.84 -18.61
C THR A 69 6.02 -11.34 -18.50
N THR A 70 6.11 -11.88 -17.29
CA THR A 70 6.33 -13.31 -17.04
C THR A 70 5.04 -14.11 -16.88
N ASN A 71 3.90 -13.42 -16.68
CA ASN A 71 2.59 -14.03 -16.47
C ASN A 71 1.52 -13.36 -17.37
N PRO A 72 1.65 -13.44 -18.70
CA PRO A 72 0.86 -12.63 -19.63
C PRO A 72 -0.64 -12.91 -19.59
N LYS A 73 -1.07 -14.09 -19.11
CA LYS A 73 -2.48 -14.48 -19.03
C LYS A 73 -3.11 -14.21 -17.66
N ALA A 74 -2.31 -13.86 -16.65
CA ALA A 74 -2.80 -13.64 -15.31
C ALA A 74 -3.36 -12.23 -15.14
N PHE A 75 -4.25 -12.08 -14.15
CA PHE A 75 -4.74 -10.79 -13.66
C PHE A 75 -3.79 -10.32 -12.56
N ILE A 76 -2.99 -9.29 -12.86
CA ILE A 76 -1.94 -8.82 -11.96
C ILE A 76 -2.45 -7.60 -11.19
N ILE A 77 -2.36 -7.67 -9.87
CA ILE A 77 -2.61 -6.55 -8.96
C ILE A 77 -1.26 -6.08 -8.44
N ALA A 78 -0.91 -4.81 -8.68
CA ALA A 78 0.26 -4.19 -8.09
C ALA A 78 -0.13 -2.91 -7.37
N SER A 79 0.53 -2.60 -6.26
CA SER A 79 0.26 -1.41 -5.48
C SER A 79 1.55 -0.88 -4.87
N ASP A 80 1.62 0.45 -4.75
CA ASP A 80 2.68 1.13 -4.01
C ASP A 80 2.12 2.24 -3.13
N GLN A 81 2.88 2.60 -2.09
CA GLN A 81 2.49 3.65 -1.16
C GLN A 81 3.71 4.49 -0.77
N LEU A 82 3.58 5.80 -0.88
CA LEU A 82 4.58 6.78 -0.46
C LEU A 82 4.02 7.68 0.64
N LEU A 83 4.85 7.97 1.66
CA LEU A 83 4.54 8.96 2.70
C LEU A 83 5.08 10.33 2.30
N GLU A 84 4.20 11.34 2.28
CA GLU A 84 4.54 12.74 2.14
C GLU A 84 4.38 13.48 3.47
N PHE A 85 5.42 14.15 3.90
CA PHE A 85 5.40 15.05 5.04
C PHE A 85 6.14 16.35 4.72
N ASP A 86 5.48 17.50 4.88
CA ASP A 86 5.99 18.82 4.53
C ASP A 86 6.59 18.89 3.09
N GLY A 87 5.88 18.30 2.13
CA GLY A 87 6.31 18.23 0.73
C GLY A 87 7.52 17.31 0.45
N ARG A 88 7.98 16.58 1.45
CA ARG A 88 9.11 15.63 1.34
C ARG A 88 8.64 14.19 1.42
N PHE A 89 9.30 13.34 0.70
CA PHE A 89 9.16 11.88 0.82
C PHE A 89 9.87 11.38 2.09
N ILE A 90 9.21 10.51 2.84
CA ILE A 90 9.76 9.81 3.99
C ILE A 90 9.89 8.32 3.67
N SER A 91 11.11 7.79 3.69
CA SER A 91 11.41 6.38 3.48
C SER A 91 11.12 5.55 4.73
N LYS A 92 11.03 4.22 4.56
CA LYS A 92 11.02 3.30 5.70
C LYS A 92 12.31 3.46 6.50
N PRO A 93 12.23 3.43 7.84
CA PRO A 93 13.43 3.55 8.67
C PRO A 93 14.29 2.28 8.56
N GLU A 94 15.59 2.48 8.53
CA GLU A 94 16.58 1.40 8.45
C GLU A 94 16.92 0.80 9.84
N SER A 95 16.61 1.53 10.92
CA SER A 95 16.85 1.15 12.30
C SER A 95 15.77 1.70 13.24
N LEU A 96 15.71 1.17 14.47
CA LEU A 96 14.80 1.69 15.50
C LEU A 96 15.15 3.14 15.90
N ASP A 97 16.42 3.52 15.90
CA ASP A 97 16.85 4.90 16.16
C ASP A 97 16.33 5.85 15.05
N LYS A 98 16.35 5.39 13.80
CA LYS A 98 15.79 6.15 12.69
C LYS A 98 14.25 6.23 12.79
N ALA A 99 13.59 5.14 13.18
CA ALA A 99 12.15 5.11 13.45
C ALA A 99 11.77 6.10 14.56
N LYS A 100 12.56 6.13 15.67
CA LYS A 100 12.38 7.11 16.75
C LYS A 100 12.50 8.54 16.24
N SER A 101 13.54 8.84 15.47
CA SER A 101 13.75 10.18 14.90
C SER A 101 12.59 10.60 14.00
N GLN A 102 12.08 9.70 13.16
CA GLN A 102 10.92 9.97 12.31
C GLN A 102 9.64 10.20 13.13
N LEU A 103 9.38 9.39 14.16
CA LEU A 103 8.21 9.59 15.04
C LEU A 103 8.29 10.90 15.82
N LEU A 104 9.47 11.31 16.28
CA LEU A 104 9.67 12.64 16.90
C LEU A 104 9.39 13.77 15.93
N GLU A 105 9.69 13.60 14.65
CA GLU A 105 9.39 14.59 13.61
C GLU A 105 7.88 14.64 13.28
N LEU A 106 7.20 13.48 13.23
CA LEU A 106 5.81 13.33 12.81
C LEU A 106 4.79 13.52 13.95
N GLN A 107 5.19 13.37 15.23
CA GLN A 107 4.26 13.45 16.35
C GLN A 107 3.53 14.80 16.41
N GLY A 108 2.24 14.79 16.73
CA GLY A 108 1.36 15.95 16.74
C GLY A 108 1.08 16.56 15.37
N LYS A 109 1.58 15.97 14.29
CA LYS A 109 1.48 16.53 12.94
C LYS A 109 0.73 15.61 11.99
N THR A 110 0.41 16.17 10.83
CA THR A 110 -0.35 15.53 9.77
C THR A 110 0.56 15.18 8.58
N HIS A 111 0.40 14.00 8.04
CA HIS A 111 1.08 13.55 6.83
C HIS A 111 0.10 12.89 5.86
N LYS A 112 0.51 12.72 4.59
CA LYS A 112 -0.27 12.05 3.54
C LYS A 112 0.37 10.72 3.17
N LEU A 113 -0.48 9.78 2.77
CA LEU A 113 -0.07 8.51 2.18
C LEU A 113 -0.60 8.44 0.76
N HIS A 114 0.27 8.59 -0.25
CA HIS A 114 -0.11 8.41 -1.65
C HIS A 114 -0.11 6.92 -1.96
N THR A 115 -1.30 6.34 -2.11
CA THR A 115 -1.50 4.90 -2.31
C THR A 115 -2.08 4.64 -3.68
N SER A 116 -1.32 3.99 -4.54
CA SER A 116 -1.73 3.63 -5.89
C SER A 116 -1.89 2.13 -6.02
N VAL A 117 -2.92 1.71 -6.76
CA VAL A 117 -3.12 0.34 -7.23
C VAL A 117 -3.30 0.36 -8.74
N VAL A 118 -2.65 -0.57 -9.41
CA VAL A 118 -2.77 -0.78 -10.85
C VAL A 118 -3.15 -2.23 -11.13
N VAL A 119 -3.84 -2.45 -12.24
CA VAL A 119 -4.21 -3.78 -12.72
C VAL A 119 -3.69 -3.97 -14.13
N PHE A 120 -3.02 -5.11 -14.35
CA PHE A 120 -2.59 -5.57 -15.66
C PHE A 120 -3.36 -6.83 -16.06
N LEU A 121 -3.65 -6.92 -17.34
CA LEU A 121 -4.20 -8.11 -17.99
C LEU A 121 -3.69 -8.16 -19.43
N ASP A 122 -3.36 -9.36 -19.90
CA ASP A 122 -2.83 -9.58 -21.26
C ASP A 122 -1.62 -8.65 -21.57
N GLY A 123 -0.78 -8.40 -20.55
CA GLY A 123 0.43 -7.56 -20.65
C GLY A 123 0.19 -6.04 -20.65
N ALA A 124 -1.05 -5.58 -20.62
CA ALA A 124 -1.39 -4.16 -20.62
C ALA A 124 -1.99 -3.71 -19.28
N ARG A 125 -1.70 -2.46 -18.86
CA ARG A 125 -2.43 -1.83 -17.77
C ARG A 125 -3.85 -1.50 -18.21
N ILE A 126 -4.83 -2.14 -17.58
CA ILE A 126 -6.25 -1.97 -17.91
C ILE A 126 -7.00 -1.07 -16.93
N TRP A 127 -6.43 -0.81 -15.75
CA TRP A 127 -7.03 0.04 -14.74
C TRP A 127 -6.00 0.52 -13.73
N HIS A 128 -6.29 1.66 -13.09
CA HIS A 128 -5.57 2.16 -11.92
C HIS A 128 -6.49 2.99 -11.02
N HIS A 129 -6.10 3.13 -9.77
CA HIS A 129 -6.69 4.05 -8.82
C HIS A 129 -5.60 4.60 -7.89
N LEU A 130 -5.68 5.90 -7.64
CA LEU A 130 -4.80 6.62 -6.72
C LEU A 130 -5.65 7.29 -5.65
N SER A 131 -5.23 7.17 -4.40
CA SER A 131 -5.82 7.86 -3.25
C SER A 131 -4.72 8.50 -2.40
N SER A 132 -5.10 9.52 -1.63
CA SER A 132 -4.17 10.25 -0.78
C SER A 132 -4.79 10.48 0.61
N PRO A 133 -5.02 9.41 1.40
CA PRO A 133 -5.49 9.54 2.76
C PRO A 133 -4.51 10.35 3.62
N VAL A 134 -5.07 11.02 4.61
CA VAL A 134 -4.33 11.89 5.52
C VAL A 134 -4.40 11.31 6.92
N VAL A 135 -3.27 11.26 7.62
CA VAL A 135 -3.17 10.72 8.99
C VAL A 135 -2.53 11.78 9.88
N THR A 136 -3.10 11.99 11.06
CA THR A 136 -2.55 12.86 12.09
C THR A 136 -2.13 12.02 13.29
N LEU A 137 -0.88 12.14 13.71
CA LEU A 137 -0.39 11.49 14.92
C LEU A 137 -0.80 12.31 16.15
N ARG A 138 -0.95 11.62 17.28
CA ARG A 138 -1.07 12.28 18.60
C ARG A 138 0.20 13.05 18.92
N SER A 139 0.09 14.07 19.76
CA SER A 139 1.27 14.61 20.46
C SER A 139 1.77 13.53 21.41
N LEU A 140 3.04 13.16 21.26
CA LEU A 140 3.69 12.09 22.01
C LEU A 140 4.94 12.65 22.68
N SER A 141 5.16 12.28 23.92
CA SER A 141 6.45 12.48 24.57
C SER A 141 7.49 11.49 24.04
N GLU A 142 8.77 11.81 24.22
CA GLU A 142 9.84 10.91 23.85
C GLU A 142 9.72 9.55 24.54
N THR A 143 9.31 9.54 25.82
CA THR A 143 9.10 8.30 26.58
C THR A 143 7.97 7.45 26.00
N GLU A 144 6.86 8.07 25.53
CA GLU A 144 5.77 7.33 24.86
C GLU A 144 6.25 6.71 23.55
N ILE A 145 7.08 7.42 22.79
CA ILE A 145 7.68 6.88 21.54
C ILE A 145 8.62 5.71 21.86
N ASP A 146 9.46 5.83 22.88
CA ASP A 146 10.38 4.74 23.30
C ASP A 146 9.62 3.49 23.75
N ASN A 147 8.56 3.67 24.53
CA ASN A 147 7.70 2.56 24.95
C ASN A 147 7.00 1.91 23.75
N TYR A 148 6.45 2.71 22.85
CA TYR A 148 5.81 2.22 21.63
C TYR A 148 6.78 1.41 20.76
N LEU A 149 7.99 1.93 20.49
CA LEU A 149 9.00 1.24 19.69
C LEU A 149 9.52 -0.03 20.36
N THR A 150 9.60 -0.03 21.70
CA THR A 150 9.97 -1.24 22.47
C THR A 150 8.93 -2.34 22.27
N GLU A 151 7.65 -1.98 22.31
CA GLU A 151 6.53 -2.91 22.17
C GLU A 151 6.44 -3.49 20.76
N ILE A 152 6.50 -2.64 19.73
CA ILE A 152 6.34 -3.09 18.34
C ILE A 152 7.61 -3.67 17.72
N GLY A 153 8.76 -3.34 18.27
CA GLY A 153 10.07 -3.84 17.84
C GLY A 153 10.34 -3.64 16.35
N LYS A 154 10.82 -4.68 15.67
CA LYS A 154 11.16 -4.63 14.24
C LYS A 154 9.98 -4.36 13.30
N SER A 155 8.73 -4.45 13.76
CA SER A 155 7.58 -4.09 12.92
C SER A 155 7.55 -2.60 12.57
N ALA A 156 8.19 -1.74 13.39
CA ALA A 156 8.40 -0.32 13.09
C ALA A 156 9.13 -0.09 11.75
N LEU A 157 9.95 -1.04 11.31
CA LEU A 157 10.76 -0.93 10.07
C LEU A 157 9.96 -1.32 8.80
N GLN A 158 8.74 -1.79 8.96
CA GLN A 158 7.93 -2.30 7.85
C GLN A 158 7.20 -1.19 7.08
N THR A 159 6.98 -0.04 7.72
CA THR A 159 6.21 1.08 7.15
C THR A 159 6.96 2.40 7.28
N PRO A 160 6.75 3.37 6.37
CA PRO A 160 7.47 4.65 6.40
C PRO A 160 7.23 5.48 7.66
N ALA A 161 6.05 5.38 8.28
CA ALA A 161 5.70 6.12 9.50
C ALA A 161 5.85 5.29 10.78
N SER A 162 6.47 4.13 10.70
CA SER A 162 6.69 3.22 11.85
C SER A 162 5.42 2.84 12.60
N TYR A 163 4.26 2.83 11.93
CA TYR A 163 3.00 2.34 12.49
C TYR A 163 2.24 1.45 11.51
N GLN A 164 1.41 0.58 12.06
CA GLN A 164 0.37 -0.19 11.39
C GLN A 164 -0.94 0.11 12.10
N ILE A 165 -1.83 0.88 11.46
CA ILE A 165 -3.08 1.36 12.08
C ILE A 165 -3.99 0.21 12.52
N GLU A 166 -3.92 -0.92 11.83
CA GLU A 166 -4.66 -2.15 12.12
C GLU A 166 -4.14 -2.89 13.35
N ASN A 167 -3.01 -2.47 13.89
CA ASN A 167 -2.33 -3.04 15.05
C ASN A 167 -2.11 -1.96 16.12
N GLN A 168 -1.03 -2.07 16.90
CA GLN A 168 -0.71 -1.12 17.97
C GLN A 168 -0.45 0.31 17.48
N GLY A 169 -0.23 0.53 16.17
CA GLY A 169 -0.16 1.86 15.58
C GLY A 169 -1.39 2.72 15.81
N CYS A 170 -2.57 2.12 16.04
CA CYS A 170 -3.78 2.87 16.41
C CYS A 170 -3.63 3.70 17.70
N HIS A 171 -2.73 3.30 18.62
CA HIS A 171 -2.50 4.04 19.87
C HIS A 171 -1.78 5.38 19.67
N ILE A 172 -1.04 5.55 18.59
CA ILE A 172 -0.31 6.80 18.30
C ILE A 172 -0.99 7.69 17.26
N ILE A 173 -2.11 7.25 16.68
CA ILE A 173 -2.90 8.01 15.71
C ILE A 173 -4.00 8.78 16.44
N ALA A 174 -4.13 10.08 16.16
CA ALA A 174 -5.20 10.93 16.66
C ALA A 174 -6.45 10.86 15.79
N GLN A 175 -6.25 10.93 14.47
CA GLN A 175 -7.33 10.89 13.48
C GLN A 175 -6.78 10.61 12.09
N PHE A 176 -7.67 10.23 11.18
CA PHE A 176 -7.37 10.14 9.76
C PHE A 176 -8.56 10.57 8.90
N SER A 177 -8.29 10.88 7.63
CA SER A 177 -9.28 11.19 6.61
C SER A 177 -8.97 10.38 5.33
N GLY A 178 -10.00 9.90 4.66
CA GLY A 178 -9.90 8.97 3.53
C GLY A 178 -10.33 7.56 3.90
N ALA A 179 -10.14 6.61 3.01
CA ALA A 179 -10.53 5.22 3.25
C ALA A 179 -9.48 4.48 4.09
N PHE A 180 -9.94 3.67 5.04
CA PHE A 180 -9.07 2.90 5.93
C PHE A 180 -8.13 1.95 5.15
N TYR A 181 -8.65 1.27 4.15
CA TYR A 181 -7.86 0.34 3.33
C TYR A 181 -6.73 1.03 2.55
N ASP A 182 -6.92 2.31 2.19
CA ASP A 182 -5.91 3.08 1.48
C ASP A 182 -4.70 3.37 2.39
N ILE A 183 -4.95 3.59 3.71
CA ILE A 183 -3.90 3.73 4.72
C ILE A 183 -3.10 2.44 4.87
N LEU A 184 -3.75 1.28 4.78
CA LEU A 184 -3.12 -0.03 4.83
C LEU A 184 -2.27 -0.35 3.58
N GLY A 185 -2.36 0.47 2.53
CA GLY A 185 -1.52 0.39 1.34
C GLY A 185 -2.14 -0.33 0.14
N LEU A 186 -3.46 -0.54 0.14
CA LEU A 186 -4.21 -1.05 -1.02
C LEU A 186 -5.60 -0.42 -1.05
N PRO A 187 -5.97 0.37 -2.08
CA PRO A 187 -7.32 0.87 -2.29
C PRO A 187 -8.31 -0.27 -2.62
N LEU A 188 -8.66 -1.04 -1.59
CA LEU A 188 -9.38 -2.31 -1.73
C LEU A 188 -10.79 -2.13 -2.31
N LEU A 189 -11.55 -1.13 -1.83
CA LEU A 189 -12.94 -0.96 -2.28
C LEU A 189 -13.04 -0.56 -3.75
N PRO A 190 -12.26 0.41 -4.27
CA PRO A 190 -12.17 0.69 -5.70
C PRO A 190 -11.73 -0.53 -6.52
N LEU A 191 -10.72 -1.28 -6.05
CA LEU A 191 -10.24 -2.49 -6.71
C LEU A 191 -11.36 -3.54 -6.81
N LEU A 192 -12.06 -3.84 -5.74
CA LEU A 192 -13.19 -4.77 -5.73
C LEU A 192 -14.33 -4.31 -6.63
N GLY A 193 -14.58 -2.99 -6.67
CA GLY A 193 -15.55 -2.38 -7.60
C GLY A 193 -15.20 -2.69 -9.05
N PHE A 194 -13.95 -2.45 -9.43
CA PHE A 194 -13.42 -2.78 -10.75
C PHE A 194 -13.51 -4.28 -11.05
N MET A 195 -13.06 -5.13 -10.13
CA MET A 195 -13.06 -6.59 -10.31
C MET A 195 -14.49 -7.15 -10.50
N ARG A 196 -15.48 -6.63 -9.77
CA ARG A 196 -16.90 -7.03 -9.94
C ARG A 196 -17.44 -6.71 -11.32
N LEU A 197 -17.07 -5.56 -11.89
CA LEU A 197 -17.48 -5.19 -13.27
C LEU A 197 -16.88 -6.14 -14.31
N HIS A 198 -15.82 -6.86 -13.95
CA HIS A 198 -15.12 -7.81 -14.82
C HIS A 198 -15.37 -9.29 -14.45
N GLY A 199 -16.46 -9.57 -13.76
CA GLY A 199 -16.94 -10.94 -13.53
C GLY A 199 -16.41 -11.64 -12.28
N LEU A 200 -15.70 -10.91 -11.38
CA LEU A 200 -15.33 -11.48 -10.08
C LEU A 200 -16.58 -11.59 -9.20
N SER A 201 -16.99 -12.81 -8.88
CA SER A 201 -18.02 -13.07 -7.86
C SER A 201 -17.34 -13.47 -6.55
N THR A 202 -17.31 -12.58 -5.58
CA THR A 202 -16.75 -12.85 -4.25
C THR A 202 -17.79 -13.29 -3.22
N VAL A 203 -19.06 -13.13 -3.56
CA VAL A 203 -20.17 -13.57 -2.72
C VAL A 203 -20.66 -14.91 -3.26
N SER A 204 -20.41 -16.01 -2.56
CA SER A 204 -21.06 -17.27 -2.83
C SER A 204 -22.56 -17.03 -2.85
N LYS A 205 -23.24 -17.38 -3.95
CA LYS A 205 -24.68 -17.55 -3.94
C LYS A 205 -24.98 -18.74 -3.04
N THR A 206 -24.99 -18.55 -1.73
CA THR A 206 -25.66 -19.48 -0.84
C THR A 206 -27.14 -19.37 -1.17
N ILE A 207 -27.61 -20.29 -2.01
CA ILE A 207 -29.02 -20.50 -2.19
C ILE A 207 -29.52 -20.99 -0.84
N ILE A 208 -30.18 -20.11 -0.10
CA ILE A 208 -31.00 -20.51 1.04
C ILE A 208 -32.16 -21.29 0.40
N GLN A 209 -32.14 -22.62 0.49
CA GLN A 209 -33.26 -23.49 0.24
C GLN A 209 -34.20 -23.46 1.43
#